data_f696bfab82769db9f911f449d722c113
#
_entry.id   f696bfab82769db9f911f449d722c113
#
_cell.length_a   1.000
_cell.length_b   1.000
_cell.length_c   1.000
_cell.angle_alpha   90.00
_cell.angle_beta   90.00
_cell.angle_gamma   90.00
#
_symmetry.space_group_name_H-M   'P 1'
#
loop_
_entity.id
_entity.type
_entity.pdbx_description
1 polymer ?
#
loop_
_entity_poly.entity_id
_entity_poly.type
_entity_poly.pdbx_seq_one_letter_code
_entity_poly.pdbx_strand_id
1 'polypeptide(L)'
;MANDSFNSEYRLAHTMMRVLDLDKSIAFYCDILGMQVLRKTDYPGGRYTNAFVGYGPEREFPALELTHNWDQEEHYDKGNGWGHICIAVSYTHLTLPTKA
;
A
#
# COMPACT_ATOMS: atom_id res chain seq x y z
N MET A 1 25.64 17.09 9.96
CA MET A 1 24.64 17.24 9.71
C MET A 1 23.72 16.33 10.19
N ALA A 2 22.67 16.71 10.23
CA ALA A 2 21.62 15.94 10.83
C ALA A 2 21.48 14.56 10.27
N ASN A 3 21.76 14.44 9.01
CA ASN A 3 21.57 13.16 8.40
C ASN A 3 22.56 12.13 8.85
N ASP A 4 23.58 12.52 9.56
CA ASP A 4 24.53 11.56 10.06
C ASP A 4 23.94 10.72 11.16
N SER A 5 22.82 11.15 11.74
CA SER A 5 22.22 10.40 12.83
C SER A 5 21.16 9.43 12.38
N PHE A 6 20.85 9.32 11.09
CA PHE A 6 19.89 8.34 10.64
C PHE A 6 20.45 6.93 10.77
N ASN A 7 19.64 6.04 11.28
CA ASN A 7 20.05 4.65 11.41
C ASN A 7 19.63 3.90 10.15
N SER A 8 20.60 3.63 9.29
CA SER A 8 20.30 3.00 8.01
C SER A 8 20.02 1.51 8.11
N GLU A 9 20.13 0.95 9.31
CA GLU A 9 19.82 -0.47 9.48
C GLU A 9 18.33 -0.71 9.70
N TYR A 10 17.54 0.32 9.93
CA TYR A 10 16.12 0.19 10.14
C TYR A 10 15.38 0.88 9.01
N ARG A 11 14.24 0.35 8.66
CA ARG A 11 13.37 0.99 7.68
C ARG A 11 11.95 0.51 7.87
N LEU A 12 11.00 1.30 7.44
CA LEU A 12 9.62 0.86 7.42
C LEU A 12 9.48 -0.13 6.28
N ALA A 13 9.11 -1.35 6.60
CA ALA A 13 8.98 -2.39 5.58
C ALA A 13 7.61 -2.35 4.92
N HIS A 14 6.56 -2.36 5.71
CA HIS A 14 5.21 -2.29 5.14
C HIS A 14 4.22 -1.85 6.20
N THR A 15 3.08 -1.37 5.71
CA THR A 15 1.92 -1.05 6.53
C THR A 15 0.77 -1.88 6.00
N MET A 16 -0.03 -2.46 6.88
CA MET A 16 -1.12 -3.32 6.47
C MET A 16 -2.46 -2.59 6.65
N MET A 17 -3.34 -2.78 5.67
CA MET A 17 -4.71 -2.30 5.75
C MET A 17 -5.64 -3.43 5.34
N ARG A 18 -6.80 -3.48 5.97
CA ARG A 18 -7.82 -4.43 5.56
C ARG A 18 -8.74 -3.79 4.55
N VAL A 19 -9.11 -4.54 3.53
CA VAL A 19 -9.96 -4.05 2.44
C VAL A 19 -11.07 -5.06 2.19
N LEU A 20 -12.23 -4.58 1.78
CA LEU A 20 -13.35 -5.47 1.52
C LEU A 20 -13.25 -6.11 0.15
N ASP A 21 -12.78 -5.38 -0.84
CA ASP A 21 -12.70 -5.86 -2.21
C ASP A 21 -11.25 -5.74 -2.66
N LEU A 22 -10.53 -6.84 -2.61
CA LEU A 22 -9.09 -6.83 -2.88
C LEU A 22 -8.80 -6.43 -4.32
N ASP A 23 -9.56 -6.95 -5.28
CA ASP A 23 -9.30 -6.64 -6.68
C ASP A 23 -9.52 -5.16 -6.97
N LYS A 24 -10.53 -4.57 -6.37
CA LYS A 24 -10.81 -3.15 -6.55
C LYS A 24 -9.71 -2.31 -5.91
N SER A 25 -9.22 -2.72 -4.76
CA SER A 25 -8.14 -2.01 -4.09
C SER A 25 -6.84 -2.11 -4.86
N ILE A 26 -6.53 -3.30 -5.40
CA ILE A 26 -5.34 -3.47 -6.22
C ILE A 26 -5.45 -2.57 -7.46
N ALA A 27 -6.61 -2.53 -8.08
CA ALA A 27 -6.79 -1.67 -9.26
C ALA A 27 -6.56 -0.20 -8.91
N PHE A 28 -7.02 0.24 -7.75
CA PHE A 28 -6.82 1.62 -7.34
C PHE A 28 -5.33 1.92 -7.16
N TYR A 29 -4.62 1.10 -6.39
CA TYR A 29 -3.22 1.38 -6.12
C TYR A 29 -2.32 1.15 -7.33
N CYS A 30 -2.66 0.21 -8.18
CA CYS A 30 -1.82 -0.12 -9.33
C CYS A 30 -2.19 0.68 -10.57
N ASP A 31 -3.46 0.68 -10.96
CA ASP A 31 -3.86 1.32 -12.21
C ASP A 31 -3.93 2.83 -12.08
N ILE A 32 -4.31 3.34 -10.92
CA ILE A 32 -4.46 4.77 -10.73
C ILE A 32 -3.23 5.37 -10.10
N LEU A 33 -2.68 4.74 -9.07
CA LEU A 33 -1.53 5.30 -8.36
C LEU A 33 -0.19 4.74 -8.79
N GLY A 34 -0.17 3.86 -9.78
CA GLY A 34 1.08 3.44 -10.42
C GLY A 34 1.92 2.42 -9.67
N MET A 35 1.37 1.76 -8.67
CA MET A 35 2.10 0.71 -7.98
C MET A 35 2.11 -0.58 -8.79
N GLN A 36 2.86 -1.55 -8.35
CA GLN A 36 2.85 -2.90 -8.91
C GLN A 36 2.53 -3.88 -7.80
N VAL A 37 1.91 -4.98 -8.18
CA VAL A 37 1.71 -6.09 -7.24
C VAL A 37 3.05 -6.78 -7.09
N LEU A 38 3.57 -6.76 -5.87
CA LEU A 38 4.86 -7.37 -5.59
C LEU A 38 4.71 -8.85 -5.28
N ARG A 39 3.64 -9.22 -4.59
CA ARG A 39 3.28 -10.61 -4.34
C ARG A 39 1.86 -10.68 -3.82
N LYS A 40 1.24 -11.81 -4.02
CA LYS A 40 -0.13 -12.02 -3.57
C LYS A 40 -0.24 -13.48 -3.13
N THR A 41 -0.80 -13.72 -1.95
CA THR A 41 -0.85 -15.05 -1.36
C THR A 41 -2.19 -15.29 -0.68
N ASP A 42 -2.75 -16.47 -0.92
CA ASP A 42 -3.94 -16.92 -0.23
C ASP A 42 -3.54 -17.75 0.99
N TYR A 43 -4.26 -17.56 2.08
CA TYR A 43 -4.05 -18.30 3.31
C TYR A 43 -5.35 -18.99 3.71
N PRO A 44 -5.61 -20.18 3.12
CA PRO A 44 -6.89 -20.85 3.37
C PRO A 44 -7.12 -21.20 4.84
N GLY A 45 -6.06 -21.53 5.57
CA GLY A 45 -6.22 -21.84 6.98
C GLY A 45 -6.73 -20.68 7.81
N GLY A 46 -6.37 -19.45 7.43
CA GLY A 46 -6.86 -18.26 8.09
C GLY A 46 -7.98 -17.58 7.35
N ARG A 47 -8.33 -18.07 6.19
CA ARG A 47 -9.40 -17.56 5.33
C ARG A 47 -9.16 -16.08 4.99
N TYR A 48 -7.98 -15.78 4.50
CA TYR A 48 -7.68 -14.44 4.03
C TYR A 48 -6.66 -14.50 2.89
N THR A 49 -6.61 -13.42 2.14
CA THR A 49 -5.63 -13.21 1.07
C THR A 49 -4.96 -11.89 1.33
N ASN A 50 -3.65 -11.82 1.15
CA ASN A 50 -3.03 -10.52 1.13
C ASN A 50 -2.25 -10.29 -0.15
N ALA A 51 -2.15 -9.01 -0.52
CA ALA A 51 -1.36 -8.58 -1.66
C ALA A 51 -0.48 -7.43 -1.21
N PHE A 52 0.79 -7.49 -1.58
CA PHE A 52 1.72 -6.41 -1.31
C PHE A 52 1.85 -5.61 -2.59
N VAL A 53 1.63 -4.31 -2.50
CA VAL A 53 1.74 -3.40 -3.64
C VAL A 53 2.72 -2.29 -3.29
N GLY A 54 3.45 -1.79 -4.26
CA GLY A 54 4.43 -0.77 -4.00
C GLY A 54 5.11 -0.29 -5.26
N TYR A 55 6.11 0.57 -5.07
CA TYR A 55 6.79 1.22 -6.18
C TYR A 55 8.16 0.61 -6.49
N GLY A 56 8.53 -0.44 -5.80
CA GLY A 56 9.81 -1.10 -6.05
C GLY A 56 9.96 -2.34 -5.19
N PRO A 57 11.10 -3.01 -5.27
CA PRO A 57 11.32 -4.24 -4.51
C PRO A 57 11.16 -4.02 -3.01
N GLU A 58 10.56 -4.97 -2.33
CA GLU A 58 10.27 -4.83 -0.90
C GLU A 58 11.52 -4.64 -0.06
N ARG A 59 12.64 -5.15 -0.50
CA ARG A 59 13.88 -5.00 0.27
C ARG A 59 14.43 -3.58 0.24
N GLU A 60 13.90 -2.72 -0.64
CA GLU A 60 14.40 -1.36 -0.79
C GLU A 60 13.33 -0.30 -0.60
N PHE A 61 12.08 -0.65 -0.86
CA PHE A 61 10.98 0.30 -0.81
C PHE A 61 9.88 -0.20 0.11
N PRO A 62 9.24 0.69 0.85
CA PRO A 62 8.10 0.27 1.67
C PRO A 62 6.94 -0.16 0.78
N ALA A 63 6.14 -1.05 1.30
CA ALA A 63 4.98 -1.58 0.58
C ALA A 63 3.73 -1.38 1.39
N LEU A 64 2.58 -1.46 0.74
CA LEU A 64 1.31 -1.60 1.42
C LEU A 64 0.92 -3.07 1.36
N GLU A 65 0.50 -3.60 2.49
CA GLU A 65 -0.04 -4.96 2.55
C GLU A 65 -1.54 -4.84 2.63
N LEU A 66 -2.25 -5.26 1.60
CA LEU A 66 -3.70 -5.22 1.54
C LEU A 66 -4.21 -6.59 1.93
N THR A 67 -5.02 -6.66 2.98
CA THR A 67 -5.54 -7.93 3.48
C THR A 67 -7.04 -7.99 3.28
N HIS A 68 -7.49 -9.05 2.63
CA HIS A 68 -8.91 -9.31 2.44
C HIS A 68 -9.29 -10.54 3.24
N ASN A 69 -10.13 -10.36 4.26
CA ASN A 69 -10.66 -11.46 5.05
C ASN A 69 -11.89 -11.99 4.31
N TRP A 70 -11.86 -13.26 3.93
CA TRP A 70 -12.85 -13.83 3.01
C TRP A 70 -14.29 -13.71 3.49
N ASP A 71 -14.49 -13.78 4.80
CA ASP A 71 -15.85 -13.80 5.35
C ASP A 71 -16.33 -12.41 5.77
N GLN A 72 -15.52 -11.39 5.57
CA GLN A 72 -15.91 -10.04 5.99
C GLN A 72 -16.81 -9.42 4.92
N GLU A 73 -18.00 -9.00 5.31
CA GLU A 73 -18.94 -8.38 4.38
C GLU A 73 -19.24 -6.94 4.74
N GLU A 74 -19.07 -6.58 6.00
CA GLU A 74 -19.38 -5.23 6.47
C GLU A 74 -18.12 -4.37 6.43
N HIS A 75 -18.30 -3.07 6.30
CA HIS A 75 -17.15 -2.17 6.36
C HIS A 75 -16.42 -2.30 7.68
N TYR A 76 -15.11 -2.17 7.64
CA TYR A 76 -14.30 -2.21 8.83
C TYR A 76 -14.46 -0.90 9.59
N ASP A 77 -14.47 -0.99 10.93
CA ASP A 77 -14.52 0.18 11.78
C ASP A 77 -13.11 0.72 11.91
N LYS A 78 -12.88 1.92 11.43
CA LYS A 78 -11.56 2.55 11.52
C LYS A 78 -11.37 3.31 12.81
N GLY A 79 -12.44 3.51 13.59
CA GLY A 79 -12.39 4.30 14.78
C GLY A 79 -11.97 5.72 14.48
N ASN A 80 -11.34 6.37 15.43
CA ASN A 80 -10.83 7.72 15.22
C ASN A 80 -9.31 7.78 15.32
N GLY A 81 -8.64 6.65 15.24
CA GLY A 81 -7.18 6.60 15.31
C GLY A 81 -6.49 6.55 13.97
N TRP A 82 -7.23 6.27 12.91
CA TRP A 82 -6.65 6.19 11.58
C TRP A 82 -6.48 7.58 10.99
N GLY A 83 -5.34 7.82 10.40
CA GLY A 83 -5.10 9.06 9.68
C GLY A 83 -5.12 8.83 8.19
N HIS A 84 -3.97 8.94 7.56
CA HIS A 84 -3.88 8.83 6.11
C HIS A 84 -2.50 8.32 5.71
N ILE A 85 -2.38 7.93 4.44
CA ILE A 85 -1.12 7.61 3.83
C ILE A 85 -0.85 8.69 2.78
N CYS A 86 0.37 9.19 2.76
CA CYS A 86 0.75 10.22 1.79
C CYS A 86 1.65 9.59 0.74
N ILE A 87 1.32 9.83 -0.53
CA ILE A 87 2.11 9.36 -1.64
C ILE A 87 2.65 10.59 -2.36
N ALA A 88 3.96 10.71 -2.38
CA ALA A 88 4.61 11.83 -3.05
C ALA A 88 4.77 11.53 -4.53
N VAL A 89 4.58 12.53 -5.35
CA VAL A 89 4.67 12.40 -6.79
C VAL A 89 5.70 13.38 -7.30
N SER A 90 6.52 12.95 -8.24
CA SER A 90 7.46 13.86 -8.88
C SER A 90 6.71 14.71 -9.88
N TYR A 91 6.85 16.02 -9.73
CA TYR A 91 6.14 16.93 -10.62
C TYR A 91 6.94 17.29 -11.87
N THR A 92 8.08 16.68 -12.07
CA THR A 92 8.84 16.99 -13.25
C THR A 92 8.10 16.68 -14.52
N HIS A 93 7.17 15.75 -14.48
CA HIS A 93 6.43 15.38 -15.66
C HIS A 93 5.05 15.96 -15.73
N LEU A 94 4.72 16.81 -14.80
CA LEU A 94 3.36 17.20 -14.70
C LEU A 94 3.04 18.40 -15.45
N THR A 95 3.64 18.55 -16.54
CA THR A 95 3.17 19.56 -17.39
C THR A 95 1.92 19.17 -18.04
N LEU A 96 1.52 18.02 -17.80
CA LEU A 96 0.48 17.54 -18.40
C LEU A 96 -0.68 18.04 -18.06
N PRO A 97 -1.32 18.16 -18.62
CA PRO A 97 -2.43 18.69 -18.44
C PRO A 97 -3.20 18.27 -17.55
N THR A 98 -3.11 18.27 -17.26
CA THR A 98 -3.69 17.91 -16.50
C THR A 98 -4.75 18.39 -16.31
N LYS A 99 -5.11 18.84 -16.68
CA LYS A 99 -6.12 19.17 -16.59
C LYS A 99 -6.88 18.69 -16.67
N ALA A 100 -7.03 18.54 -16.44
CA ALA A 100 -7.92 18.11 -16.51
C ALA A 100 -8.40 17.89 -16.30
#